data_45c748e6ad483ed7ad8625aae61a5621
#
_entry.id   45c748e6ad483ed7ad8625aae61a5621
#
_cell.length_a   1.000
_cell.length_b   1.000
_cell.length_c   1.000
_cell.angle_alpha   90.00
_cell.angle_beta   90.00
_cell.angle_gamma   90.00
#
_symmetry.space_group_name_H-M   'P 1'
#
loop_
_entity.id
_entity.type
_entity.pdbx_description
1 polymer ?
#
loop_
_entity_poly.entity_id
_entity_poly.type
_entity_poly.pdbx_seq_one_letter_code
_entity_poly.pdbx_strand_id
1 'polypeptide(L)'
;MPLLDSFAVDHTRMNAPAVRVAKTMKTSHGDAITVFDLRFCKPNEDILPERGIHTLEHLFAGFMRDHLNGDGVEIIDISPMGCRTGFYMSLIGTPDEQRVAKAWKAAMEDVLKVTDQRKIPELNEFQCGTYHMHSLEEAQTIARNILDSDVGINHNDELALPKEKLKELHI
;
A
#
# COMPACT_ATOMS: atom_id res chain seq x y z
N MET A 1 20.05 16.84 2.94
CA MET A 1 19.24 16.08 1.95
C MET A 1 17.94 16.84 1.71
N PRO A 2 17.32 16.75 0.52
CA PRO A 2 15.99 17.35 0.36
C PRO A 2 14.97 16.61 1.25
N LEU A 3 14.02 17.37 1.80
CA LEU A 3 12.89 16.79 2.55
C LEU A 3 12.01 16.00 1.58
N LEU A 4 11.77 14.73 1.90
CA LEU A 4 10.84 13.89 1.14
C LEU A 4 9.41 14.08 1.64
N ASP A 5 8.44 14.03 0.74
CA ASP A 5 7.02 14.20 1.08
C ASP A 5 6.55 13.23 2.18
N SER A 6 7.10 12.00 2.18
CA SER A 6 6.82 10.99 3.20
C SER A 6 7.34 11.34 4.60
N PHE A 7 8.33 12.24 4.71
CA PHE A 7 8.89 12.68 5.99
C PHE A 7 8.25 13.98 6.50
N ALA A 8 7.39 14.59 5.69
CA ALA A 8 6.66 15.80 6.05
C ALA A 8 5.29 15.53 6.70
N VAL A 9 4.93 14.26 6.90
CA VAL A 9 3.64 13.84 7.48
C VAL A 9 3.82 13.23 8.86
N ASP A 10 2.89 13.55 9.76
CA ASP A 10 2.83 13.05 11.13
C ASP A 10 2.25 11.64 11.16
N HIS A 11 3.12 10.65 11.29
CA HIS A 11 2.72 9.24 11.35
C HIS A 11 1.91 8.87 12.59
N THR A 12 2.00 9.66 13.68
CA THR A 12 1.23 9.40 14.90
C THR A 12 -0.26 9.73 14.75
N ARG A 13 -0.59 10.53 13.74
CA ARG A 13 -1.96 10.95 13.42
C ARG A 13 -2.61 10.17 12.28
N MET A 14 -1.84 9.30 11.61
CA MET A 14 -2.37 8.47 10.54
C MET A 14 -3.42 7.49 11.05
N ASN A 15 -4.54 7.42 10.35
CA ASN A 15 -5.51 6.33 10.53
C ASN A 15 -5.08 5.10 9.73
N ALA A 16 -5.52 3.92 10.18
CA ALA A 16 -5.37 2.66 9.48
C ALA A 16 -6.54 1.71 9.81
N PRO A 17 -7.03 0.92 8.83
CA PRO A 17 -6.60 0.97 7.43
C PRO A 17 -7.08 2.24 6.72
N ALA A 18 -6.24 2.79 5.83
CA ALA A 18 -6.60 4.01 5.11
C ALA A 18 -5.83 4.18 3.80
N VAL A 19 -6.43 4.89 2.85
CA VAL A 19 -5.82 5.32 1.59
C VAL A 19 -5.41 6.79 1.72
N ARG A 20 -4.26 7.14 1.18
CA ARG A 20 -3.78 8.53 1.08
C ARG A 20 -3.11 8.76 -0.28
N VAL A 21 -3.39 9.88 -0.93
CA VAL A 21 -2.57 10.35 -2.05
C VAL A 21 -1.25 10.87 -1.48
N ALA A 22 -0.19 10.07 -1.57
CA ALA A 22 1.12 10.45 -1.05
C ALA A 22 1.81 11.50 -1.94
N LYS A 23 1.64 11.37 -3.27
CA LYS A 23 2.27 12.26 -4.24
C LYS A 23 1.53 12.23 -5.57
N THR A 24 1.49 13.37 -6.25
CA THR A 24 1.09 13.48 -7.66
C THR A 24 2.19 14.19 -8.44
N MET A 25 2.39 13.78 -9.68
CA MET A 25 3.32 14.42 -10.61
C MET A 25 2.84 14.24 -12.05
N LYS A 26 3.38 15.05 -12.95
CA LYS A 26 3.14 14.91 -14.40
C LYS A 26 4.45 14.60 -15.12
N THR A 27 4.37 13.73 -16.13
CA THR A 27 5.49 13.50 -17.06
C THR A 27 5.67 14.69 -17.99
N SER A 28 6.78 14.73 -18.73
CA SER A 28 7.01 15.73 -19.78
C SER A 28 5.98 15.69 -20.91
N HIS A 29 5.27 14.57 -21.08
CA HIS A 29 4.22 14.39 -22.06
C HIS A 29 2.81 14.66 -21.52
N GLY A 30 2.70 14.99 -20.23
CA GLY A 30 1.45 15.40 -19.59
C GLY A 30 0.72 14.28 -18.87
N ASP A 31 1.22 13.03 -18.89
CA ASP A 31 0.61 11.92 -18.15
C ASP A 31 0.68 12.20 -16.65
N ALA A 32 -0.43 11.95 -15.99
CA ALA A 32 -0.47 12.05 -14.53
C ALA A 32 0.05 10.76 -13.89
N ILE A 33 0.95 10.88 -12.91
CA ILE A 33 1.38 9.78 -12.06
C ILE A 33 0.92 10.08 -10.64
N THR A 34 0.28 9.11 -10.01
CA THR A 34 -0.15 9.18 -8.61
C THR A 34 0.51 8.07 -7.81
N VAL A 35 1.01 8.42 -6.64
CA VAL A 35 1.51 7.47 -5.64
C VAL A 35 0.54 7.46 -4.47
N PHE A 36 -0.02 6.30 -4.17
CA PHE A 36 -0.86 6.08 -3.01
C PHE A 36 -0.08 5.43 -1.87
N ASP A 37 -0.36 5.86 -0.65
CA ASP A 37 -0.02 5.19 0.59
C ASP A 37 -1.25 4.37 1.01
N LEU A 38 -1.12 3.06 0.93
CA LEU A 38 -2.11 2.11 1.42
C LEU A 38 -1.67 1.67 2.81
N ARG A 39 -2.20 2.34 3.82
CA ARG A 39 -1.80 2.12 5.21
C ARG A 39 -2.63 0.99 5.80
N PHE A 40 -2.01 -0.16 6.04
CA PHE A 40 -2.66 -1.39 6.52
C PHE A 40 -2.84 -1.41 8.04
N CYS A 41 -1.84 -0.93 8.78
CA CYS A 41 -1.88 -0.88 10.22
C CYS A 41 -1.30 0.44 10.75
N LYS A 42 -1.63 0.76 12.00
CA LYS A 42 -1.28 2.06 12.58
C LYS A 42 0.22 2.17 12.82
N PRO A 43 0.88 3.21 12.28
CA PRO A 43 2.31 3.40 12.47
C PRO A 43 2.68 3.52 13.94
N ASN A 44 3.81 2.91 14.31
CA ASN A 44 4.36 2.86 15.67
C ASN A 44 3.52 2.11 16.73
N GLU A 45 2.35 1.57 16.36
CA GLU A 45 1.51 0.75 17.23
C GLU A 45 1.51 -0.71 16.78
N ASP A 46 1.40 -0.96 15.47
CA ASP A 46 1.33 -2.29 14.87
C ASP A 46 2.34 -2.47 13.74
N ILE A 47 2.61 -3.72 13.40
CA ILE A 47 3.52 -4.12 12.33
C ILE A 47 3.00 -5.38 11.64
N LEU A 48 3.03 -5.41 10.31
CA LEU A 48 2.66 -6.60 9.53
C LEU A 48 3.71 -7.69 9.67
N PRO A 49 3.32 -8.98 9.80
CA PRO A 49 4.25 -10.09 9.87
C PRO A 49 5.03 -10.24 8.56
N GLU A 50 6.30 -10.59 8.66
CA GLU A 50 7.24 -10.62 7.51
C GLU A 50 6.79 -11.53 6.39
N ARG A 51 6.37 -12.75 6.74
CA ARG A 51 5.96 -13.75 5.76
C ARG A 51 4.60 -13.42 5.15
N GLY A 52 3.72 -12.80 5.93
CA GLY A 52 2.40 -12.35 5.49
C GLY A 52 2.49 -11.19 4.50
N ILE A 53 3.30 -10.16 4.79
CA ILE A 53 3.47 -9.01 3.90
C ILE A 53 4.16 -9.42 2.59
N HIS A 54 5.14 -10.33 2.64
CA HIS A 54 5.81 -10.86 1.45
C HIS A 54 4.83 -11.66 0.58
N THR A 55 3.96 -12.47 1.19
CA THR A 55 2.91 -13.18 0.45
C THR A 55 1.90 -12.21 -0.18
N LEU A 56 1.52 -11.15 0.56
CA LEU A 56 0.67 -10.12 0.00
C LEU A 56 1.33 -9.36 -1.16
N GLU A 57 2.63 -9.11 -1.13
CA GLU A 57 3.34 -8.51 -2.26
C GLU A 57 3.07 -9.29 -3.54
N HIS A 58 3.20 -10.62 -3.51
CA HIS A 58 2.94 -11.47 -4.67
C HIS A 58 1.47 -11.55 -5.10
N LEU A 59 0.53 -11.62 -4.15
CA LEU A 59 -0.90 -11.75 -4.43
C LEU A 59 -1.55 -10.40 -4.73
N PHE A 60 -1.29 -9.42 -3.89
CA PHE A 60 -1.95 -8.11 -3.93
C PHE A 60 -1.59 -7.33 -5.19
N ALA A 61 -0.33 -7.43 -5.64
CA ALA A 61 0.10 -6.78 -6.87
C ALA A 61 -0.72 -7.20 -8.10
N GLY A 62 -1.05 -8.50 -8.21
CA GLY A 62 -1.92 -9.04 -9.27
C GLY A 62 -3.38 -8.60 -9.09
N PHE A 63 -3.96 -8.92 -7.93
CA PHE A 63 -5.38 -8.65 -7.67
C PHE A 63 -5.73 -7.16 -7.70
N MET A 64 -4.85 -6.26 -7.25
CA MET A 64 -5.11 -4.82 -7.42
C MET A 64 -5.19 -4.40 -8.88
N ARG A 65 -4.36 -4.98 -9.75
CA ARG A 65 -4.43 -4.72 -11.20
C ARG A 65 -5.74 -5.20 -11.81
N ASP A 66 -6.24 -6.35 -11.36
CA ASP A 66 -7.54 -6.89 -11.83
C ASP A 66 -8.72 -5.96 -11.48
N HIS A 67 -8.64 -5.26 -10.35
CA HIS A 67 -9.73 -4.41 -9.85
C HIS A 67 -9.57 -2.91 -10.16
N LEU A 68 -8.37 -2.43 -10.46
CA LEU A 68 -8.13 -1.00 -10.60
C LEU A 68 -7.67 -0.56 -11.99
N ASN A 69 -6.96 -1.42 -12.75
CA ASN A 69 -6.51 -1.07 -14.09
C ASN A 69 -7.69 -0.88 -15.06
N GLY A 70 -7.52 0.03 -16.00
CA GLY A 70 -8.55 0.42 -16.96
C GLY A 70 -9.06 1.84 -16.73
N ASP A 71 -9.84 2.37 -17.66
CA ASP A 71 -10.39 3.73 -17.63
C ASP A 71 -9.31 4.80 -17.38
N GLY A 72 -8.14 4.65 -18.02
CA GLY A 72 -7.03 5.59 -17.89
C GLY A 72 -6.18 5.41 -16.64
N VAL A 73 -6.35 4.32 -15.92
CA VAL A 73 -5.54 3.94 -14.75
C VAL A 73 -4.71 2.72 -15.09
N GLU A 74 -3.40 2.77 -14.79
CA GLU A 74 -2.49 1.64 -14.93
C GLU A 74 -1.50 1.61 -13.77
N ILE A 75 -1.54 0.54 -12.98
CA ILE A 75 -0.62 0.35 -11.85
C ILE A 75 0.77 0.04 -12.38
N ILE A 76 1.73 0.87 -12.00
CA ILE A 76 3.15 0.69 -12.30
C ILE A 76 3.75 -0.33 -11.32
N ASP A 77 3.58 -0.07 -10.02
CA ASP A 77 4.17 -0.87 -8.96
C ASP A 77 3.34 -0.82 -7.67
N ILE A 78 3.38 -1.92 -6.90
CA ILE A 78 2.87 -2.00 -5.54
C ILE A 78 3.95 -2.69 -4.71
N SER A 79 4.57 -1.94 -3.80
CA SER A 79 5.68 -2.43 -3.00
C SER A 79 5.44 -2.25 -1.51
N PRO A 80 5.82 -3.22 -0.66
CA PRO A 80 5.71 -3.07 0.78
C PRO A 80 6.63 -1.97 1.30
N MET A 81 6.17 -1.23 2.29
CA MET A 81 7.00 -0.26 2.99
C MET A 81 8.01 -0.97 3.90
N GLY A 82 9.23 -0.46 3.97
CA GLY A 82 10.26 -1.01 4.84
C GLY A 82 9.89 -1.01 6.34
N CYS A 83 8.98 -0.14 6.77
CA CYS A 83 8.43 -0.13 8.13
C CYS A 83 7.35 -1.20 8.37
N ARG A 84 6.95 -1.93 7.33
CA ARG A 84 5.94 -2.98 7.37
C ARG A 84 4.57 -2.53 7.92
N THR A 85 4.16 -1.30 7.66
CA THR A 85 2.85 -0.80 8.07
C THR A 85 1.88 -0.59 6.90
N GLY A 86 2.32 -0.90 5.67
CA GLY A 86 1.50 -0.77 4.47
C GLY A 86 2.31 -0.93 3.19
N PHE A 87 1.70 -0.48 2.09
CA PHE A 87 2.27 -0.53 0.74
C PHE A 87 2.24 0.84 0.09
N TYR A 88 3.23 1.14 -0.74
CA TYR A 88 3.11 2.18 -1.75
C TYR A 88 2.61 1.58 -3.05
N MET A 89 1.68 2.28 -3.70
CA MET A 89 1.20 1.95 -5.02
C MET A 89 1.40 3.14 -5.95
N SER A 90 2.21 2.95 -6.98
CA SER A 90 2.44 3.94 -8.03
C SER A 90 1.63 3.57 -9.27
N LEU A 91 0.94 4.54 -9.88
CA LEU A 91 0.12 4.31 -11.07
C LEU A 91 0.10 5.52 -12.00
N ILE A 92 -0.20 5.26 -13.27
CA ILE A 92 -0.60 6.27 -14.25
C ILE A 92 -2.09 6.54 -14.05
N GLY A 93 -2.49 7.81 -14.06
CA GLY A 93 -3.86 8.25 -13.85
C GLY A 93 -4.08 8.89 -12.49
N THR A 94 -5.33 9.29 -12.24
CA THR A 94 -5.75 10.00 -11.04
C THR A 94 -7.08 9.44 -10.51
N PRO A 95 -7.15 8.14 -10.17
CA PRO A 95 -8.34 7.63 -9.50
C PRO A 95 -8.51 8.33 -8.14
N ASP A 96 -9.75 8.51 -7.71
CA ASP A 96 -10.01 8.99 -6.35
C ASP A 96 -9.72 7.90 -5.31
N GLU A 97 -9.55 8.30 -4.06
CA GLU A 97 -9.22 7.41 -2.95
C GLU A 97 -10.32 6.38 -2.67
N GLN A 98 -11.58 6.71 -2.97
CA GLN A 98 -12.71 5.79 -2.79
C GLN A 98 -12.65 4.64 -3.80
N ARG A 99 -12.33 4.93 -5.06
CA ARG A 99 -12.10 3.91 -6.09
C ARG A 99 -10.96 2.99 -5.69
N VAL A 100 -9.86 3.55 -5.17
CA VAL A 100 -8.71 2.77 -4.69
C VAL A 100 -9.09 1.92 -3.49
N ALA A 101 -9.80 2.46 -2.50
CA ALA A 101 -10.25 1.72 -1.32
C ALA A 101 -11.17 0.54 -1.69
N LYS A 102 -12.08 0.76 -2.67
CA LYS A 102 -12.96 -0.29 -3.18
C LYS A 102 -12.18 -1.41 -3.87
N ALA A 103 -11.23 -1.06 -4.72
CA ALA A 103 -10.36 -2.02 -5.40
C ALA A 103 -9.50 -2.81 -4.39
N TRP A 104 -8.98 -2.13 -3.37
CA TRP A 104 -8.24 -2.77 -2.30
C TRP A 104 -9.07 -3.81 -1.53
N LYS A 105 -10.29 -3.46 -1.13
CA LYS A 105 -11.20 -4.43 -0.47
C LYS A 105 -11.48 -5.63 -1.39
N ALA A 106 -11.77 -5.42 -2.66
CA ALA A 106 -11.98 -6.50 -3.62
C ALA A 106 -10.74 -7.40 -3.78
N ALA A 107 -9.55 -6.82 -3.84
CA ALA A 107 -8.30 -7.57 -3.87
C ALA A 107 -8.09 -8.41 -2.59
N MET A 108 -8.49 -7.91 -1.41
CA MET A 108 -8.42 -8.68 -0.15
C MET A 108 -9.43 -9.85 -0.16
N GLU A 109 -10.62 -9.68 -0.75
CA GLU A 109 -11.55 -10.79 -0.95
C GLU A 109 -10.94 -11.90 -1.82
N ASP A 110 -10.17 -11.53 -2.86
CA ASP A 110 -9.49 -12.50 -3.71
C ASP A 110 -8.33 -13.21 -2.99
N VAL A 111 -7.61 -12.53 -2.12
CA VAL A 111 -6.61 -13.16 -1.24
C VAL A 111 -7.25 -14.26 -0.39
N LEU A 112 -8.47 -14.07 0.13
CA LEU A 112 -9.17 -15.10 0.91
C LEU A 112 -9.60 -16.32 0.09
N LYS A 113 -9.75 -16.18 -1.23
CA LYS A 113 -10.11 -17.28 -2.14
C LYS A 113 -8.91 -18.18 -2.50
N VAL A 114 -7.69 -17.77 -2.21
CA VAL A 114 -6.49 -18.61 -2.42
C VAL A 114 -6.48 -19.72 -1.37
N THR A 115 -6.62 -20.96 -1.81
CA THR A 115 -6.76 -22.14 -0.92
C THR A 115 -5.48 -22.95 -0.73
N ASP A 116 -4.44 -22.66 -1.49
CA ASP A 116 -3.19 -23.42 -1.51
C ASP A 116 -2.00 -22.47 -1.66
N GLN A 117 -1.04 -22.55 -0.75
CA GLN A 117 0.17 -21.72 -0.80
C GLN A 117 0.94 -21.88 -2.11
N ARG A 118 0.88 -23.05 -2.75
CA ARG A 118 1.52 -23.29 -4.07
C ARG A 118 0.90 -22.49 -5.22
N LYS A 119 -0.25 -21.87 -5.00
CA LYS A 119 -0.92 -20.96 -5.96
C LYS A 119 -0.46 -19.50 -5.83
N ILE A 120 0.40 -19.20 -4.86
CA ILE A 120 1.04 -17.87 -4.78
C ILE A 120 1.91 -17.73 -6.03
N PRO A 121 1.73 -16.66 -6.83
CA PRO A 121 2.54 -16.42 -8.02
C PRO A 121 4.04 -16.38 -7.67
N GLU A 122 4.88 -16.81 -8.60
CA GLU A 122 6.34 -16.66 -8.50
C GLU A 122 6.99 -17.32 -7.27
N LEU A 123 6.31 -18.28 -6.63
CA LEU A 123 6.78 -19.00 -5.43
C LEU A 123 7.85 -20.03 -5.79
N ASN A 124 8.97 -19.59 -6.31
CA ASN A 124 10.11 -20.42 -6.68
C ASN A 124 11.42 -19.64 -6.64
N GLU A 125 12.54 -20.36 -6.63
CA GLU A 125 13.89 -19.77 -6.52
C GLU A 125 14.33 -18.90 -7.69
N PHE A 126 13.68 -18.99 -8.84
CA PHE A 126 14.05 -18.24 -10.05
C PHE A 126 13.39 -16.85 -10.09
N GLN A 127 12.22 -16.71 -9.49
CA GLN A 127 11.40 -15.49 -9.60
C GLN A 127 11.30 -14.72 -8.29
N CYS A 128 11.51 -15.37 -7.13
CA CYS A 128 11.46 -14.74 -5.82
C CYS A 128 12.81 -14.80 -5.13
N GLY A 129 13.25 -13.68 -4.56
CA GLY A 129 14.52 -13.57 -3.85
C GLY A 129 14.58 -14.40 -2.55
N THR A 130 13.40 -14.74 -1.97
CA THR A 130 13.31 -15.49 -0.72
C THR A 130 12.04 -16.37 -0.72
N TYR A 131 11.87 -17.22 -1.73
CA TYR A 131 10.64 -17.97 -1.99
C TYR A 131 10.16 -18.87 -0.84
N HIS A 132 10.99 -19.19 0.14
CA HIS A 132 10.62 -19.94 1.34
C HIS A 132 10.08 -19.06 2.48
N MET A 133 10.13 -17.73 2.34
CA MET A 133 9.64 -16.76 3.32
C MET A 133 8.20 -16.30 3.02
N HIS A 134 7.27 -17.25 2.91
CA HIS A 134 5.85 -17.00 2.66
C HIS A 134 4.96 -17.63 3.71
N SER A 135 3.78 -17.04 3.93
CA SER A 135 2.69 -17.55 4.75
C SER A 135 1.35 -17.08 4.21
N LEU A 136 0.61 -17.99 3.57
CA LEU A 136 -0.75 -17.70 3.10
C LEU A 136 -1.69 -17.42 4.28
N GLU A 137 -1.52 -18.10 5.40
CA GLU A 137 -2.32 -17.92 6.60
C GLU A 137 -2.17 -16.49 7.16
N GLU A 138 -0.93 -15.98 7.27
CA GLU A 138 -0.67 -14.61 7.72
C GLU A 138 -1.23 -13.59 6.73
N ALA A 139 -1.05 -13.79 5.42
CA ALA A 139 -1.61 -12.92 4.38
C ALA A 139 -3.14 -12.86 4.45
N GLN A 140 -3.80 -14.01 4.63
CA GLN A 140 -5.25 -14.06 4.79
C GLN A 140 -5.73 -13.44 6.10
N THR A 141 -4.94 -13.52 7.17
CA THR A 141 -5.25 -12.82 8.42
C THR A 141 -5.19 -11.31 8.23
N ILE A 142 -4.18 -10.80 7.53
CA ILE A 142 -4.09 -9.38 7.17
C ILE A 142 -5.30 -8.98 6.31
N ALA A 143 -5.65 -9.79 5.30
CA ALA A 143 -6.79 -9.51 4.42
C ALA A 143 -8.12 -9.45 5.19
N ARG A 144 -8.37 -10.38 6.13
CA ARG A 144 -9.56 -10.34 7.01
C ARG A 144 -9.61 -9.05 7.82
N ASN A 145 -8.50 -8.63 8.43
CA ASN A 145 -8.45 -7.39 9.22
C ASN A 145 -8.84 -6.17 8.39
N ILE A 146 -8.44 -6.11 7.11
CA ILE A 146 -8.83 -5.02 6.20
C ILE A 146 -10.33 -5.09 5.87
N LEU A 147 -10.87 -6.29 5.62
CA LEU A 147 -12.28 -6.47 5.26
C LEU A 147 -13.22 -6.19 6.45
N ASP A 148 -12.82 -6.55 7.66
CA ASP A 148 -13.56 -6.33 8.89
C ASP A 148 -13.51 -4.85 9.36
N SER A 149 -12.70 -4.02 8.69
CA SER A 149 -12.52 -2.61 9.02
C SER A 149 -13.12 -1.69 7.95
N ASP A 150 -13.45 -0.47 8.36
CA ASP A 150 -13.71 0.61 7.41
C ASP A 150 -12.39 1.21 6.93
N VAL A 151 -12.14 1.12 5.63
CA VAL A 151 -10.97 1.76 5.02
C VAL A 151 -11.22 3.26 4.92
N GLY A 152 -10.50 4.03 5.72
CA GLY A 152 -10.58 5.48 5.77
C GLY A 152 -9.77 6.17 4.68
N ILE A 153 -9.83 7.51 4.68
CA ILE A 153 -8.97 8.35 3.85
C ILE A 153 -8.16 9.24 4.77
N ASN A 154 -6.85 9.28 4.54
CA ASN A 154 -5.94 10.19 5.20
C ASN A 154 -5.67 11.41 4.30
N HIS A 155 -5.91 12.61 4.79
CA HIS A 155 -5.69 13.85 4.05
C HIS A 155 -4.36 14.50 4.44
N ASN A 156 -3.61 14.97 3.45
CA ASN A 156 -2.26 15.53 3.66
C ASN A 156 -2.25 16.80 4.51
N ASP A 157 -3.26 17.66 4.38
CA ASP A 157 -3.40 18.90 5.17
C ASP A 157 -3.61 18.60 6.67
N GLU A 158 -4.31 17.53 7.00
CA GLU A 158 -4.52 17.08 8.37
C GLU A 158 -3.27 16.46 8.99
N LEU A 159 -2.40 15.86 8.17
CA LEU A 159 -1.20 15.13 8.59
C LEU A 159 0.08 15.95 8.50
N ALA A 160 0.07 17.13 7.87
CA ALA A 160 1.26 17.94 7.67
C ALA A 160 1.93 18.29 9.01
N LEU A 161 3.22 17.98 9.11
CA LEU A 161 4.03 18.41 10.25
C LEU A 161 4.23 19.94 10.19
N PRO A 162 4.00 20.67 11.30
CA PRO A 162 4.29 22.10 11.38
C PRO A 162 5.77 22.38 11.09
N LYS A 163 6.06 23.53 10.46
CA LYS A 163 7.44 23.93 10.13
C LYS A 163 8.35 23.99 11.35
N GLU A 164 7.81 24.41 12.49
CA GLU A 164 8.54 24.45 13.78
C GLU A 164 8.95 23.04 14.20
N LYS A 165 8.05 22.05 14.04
CA LYS A 165 8.32 20.65 14.38
C LYS A 165 9.38 20.03 13.46
N LEU A 166 9.33 20.33 12.16
CA LEU A 166 10.36 19.89 11.21
C LEU A 166 11.74 20.42 11.60
N LYS A 167 11.84 21.68 12.06
CA LYS A 167 13.11 22.25 12.55
C LYS A 167 13.62 21.56 13.83
N GLU A 168 12.72 21.26 14.78
CA GLU A 168 13.10 20.50 15.99
C GLU A 168 13.66 19.09 15.64
N LEU A 169 13.07 18.45 14.64
CA LEU A 169 13.48 17.13 14.19
C LEU A 169 14.72 17.15 13.28
N HIS A 170 15.33 18.34 13.07
CA HIS A 170 16.49 18.53 12.19
C HIS A 170 16.26 18.08 10.74
N ILE A 171 15.05 18.28 10.24
CA ILE A 171 14.64 17.93 8.87
C ILE A 171 14.48 19.22 8.03
#